data_1ba7382878e4e65e6c39089bc14ba6c9
#
_entry.id   1ba7382878e4e65e6c39089bc14ba6c9
#
_cell.length_a   1.000
_cell.length_b   1.000
_cell.length_c   1.000
_cell.angle_alpha   90.00
_cell.angle_beta   90.00
_cell.angle_gamma   90.00
#
_symmetry.space_group_name_H-M   'P 1'
#
loop_
_entity.id
_entity.type
_entity.pdbx_description
1 polymer ?
#
loop_
_entity_poly.entity_id
_entity_poly.type
_entity_poly.pdbx_seq_one_letter_code
_entity_poly.pdbx_strand_id
1 'polypeptide(L)'
;MRKKEKTMKRICSIFLVFSLILGISACSSDGTKEATQVVNQYYKDLQAGDFTKAQTLYTDDVEDGNGLSAISASISGLENSFGEDTLSDQQKTTINDSANAFMQTAMKTYVKKYSIVRTEIKKDKSIVLTVKVKGFDVNDFQNIDTNAIENSVAPKYEEQLNQVTSQEQAYDILSNMLVDLFSAYSQAVENLDTKAHAEQCTLVQQGNQWKIKKIVVQQIKDTESA
;
A
#
# COMPACT_ATOMS: atom_id res chain seq x y z
N MET A 1 23.19 8.73 32.13
CA MET A 1 22.01 9.50 31.70
C MET A 1 22.21 10.51 30.53
N ARG A 2 23.41 10.67 29.96
CA ARG A 2 23.67 11.65 28.86
C ARG A 2 23.49 11.16 27.40
N LYS A 3 23.26 9.87 27.19
CA LYS A 3 23.13 9.30 25.82
C LYS A 3 21.72 9.38 25.22
N LYS A 4 20.65 9.40 26.04
CA LYS A 4 19.25 9.46 25.57
C LYS A 4 18.81 10.85 25.06
N GLU A 5 19.41 11.93 25.54
CA GLU A 5 19.05 13.30 25.11
C GLU A 5 19.51 13.64 23.68
N LYS A 6 20.63 13.05 23.22
CA LYS A 6 21.15 13.33 21.86
C LYS A 6 20.32 12.68 20.75
N THR A 7 19.67 11.55 21.01
CA THR A 7 18.85 10.85 20.04
C THR A 7 17.50 11.55 19.83
N MET A 8 16.90 12.06 20.91
CA MET A 8 15.62 12.77 20.83
C MET A 8 15.72 14.12 20.11
N LYS A 9 16.85 14.83 20.22
CA LYS A 9 17.08 16.08 19.49
C LYS A 9 17.26 15.88 17.97
N ARG A 10 17.73 14.71 17.53
CA ARG A 10 17.87 14.40 16.08
C ARG A 10 16.56 14.01 15.42
N ILE A 11 15.64 13.41 16.16
CA ILE A 11 14.30 13.03 15.65
C ILE A 11 13.43 14.29 15.50
N CYS A 12 13.48 15.24 16.42
CA CYS A 12 12.76 16.51 16.28
C CYS A 12 13.25 17.40 15.12
N SER A 13 14.54 17.30 14.74
CA SER A 13 15.08 18.09 13.62
C SER A 13 14.64 17.60 12.25
N ILE A 14 14.26 16.32 12.09
CA ILE A 14 13.79 15.78 10.82
C ILE A 14 12.33 16.16 10.56
N PHE A 15 11.52 16.32 11.62
CA PHE A 15 10.13 16.78 11.50
C PHE A 15 10.01 18.28 11.16
N LEU A 16 11.00 19.08 11.51
CA LEU A 16 10.96 20.53 11.32
C LEU A 16 11.36 20.98 9.90
N VAL A 17 12.05 20.12 9.14
CA VAL A 17 12.44 20.45 7.75
C VAL A 17 11.30 20.22 6.76
N PHE A 18 10.30 19.38 7.10
CA PHE A 18 9.16 19.12 6.22
C PHE A 18 8.06 20.20 6.30
N SER A 19 8.04 21.02 7.35
CA SER A 19 7.03 22.08 7.54
C SER A 19 7.39 23.42 6.91
N LEU A 20 8.59 23.59 6.33
CA LEU A 20 9.07 24.88 5.82
C LEU A 20 8.96 25.08 4.29
N ILE A 21 8.43 24.09 3.54
CA ILE A 21 8.26 24.24 2.08
C ILE A 21 6.84 24.69 1.69
N LEU A 22 5.92 24.88 2.66
CA LEU A 22 4.51 25.20 2.39
C LEU A 22 4.12 26.66 2.63
N GLY A 23 5.07 27.54 2.72
CA GLY A 23 4.78 28.94 3.02
C GLY A 23 5.18 29.91 1.92
N ILE A 24 4.71 29.79 0.68
CA ILE A 24 4.58 30.94 -0.25
C ILE A 24 3.70 30.51 -1.42
N SER A 25 2.43 30.90 -1.41
CA SER A 25 1.65 31.32 -2.58
C SER A 25 0.19 31.56 -2.19
N ALA A 26 -0.08 32.61 -1.44
CA ALA A 26 -1.39 33.25 -1.45
C ALA A 26 -1.49 34.10 -2.73
N CYS A 27 -1.63 33.44 -3.88
CA CYS A 27 -2.09 34.06 -5.12
C CYS A 27 -3.03 33.06 -5.77
N SER A 28 -4.33 33.31 -5.70
CA SER A 28 -5.44 32.80 -6.52
C SER A 28 -5.16 31.59 -7.41
N SER A 29 -4.55 30.53 -6.87
CA SER A 29 -4.61 29.23 -7.47
C SER A 29 -5.92 28.61 -6.98
N ASP A 30 -6.70 28.06 -7.91
CA ASP A 30 -7.94 27.35 -7.62
C ASP A 30 -7.69 26.03 -6.84
N GLY A 31 -6.49 25.86 -6.25
CA GLY A 31 -6.03 24.67 -5.52
C GLY A 31 -5.66 23.49 -6.43
N THR A 32 -5.85 23.63 -7.74
CA THR A 32 -5.61 22.54 -8.70
C THR A 32 -4.16 22.06 -8.73
N LYS A 33 -3.22 22.99 -8.60
CA LYS A 33 -1.79 22.67 -8.62
C LYS A 33 -1.41 21.83 -7.40
N GLU A 34 -1.85 22.25 -6.23
CA GLU A 34 -1.59 21.57 -4.97
C GLU A 34 -2.26 20.19 -4.94
N ALA A 35 -3.52 20.08 -5.35
CA ALA A 35 -4.22 18.80 -5.49
C ALA A 35 -3.52 17.86 -6.46
N THR A 36 -3.03 18.38 -7.59
CA THR A 36 -2.24 17.62 -8.56
C THR A 36 -0.93 17.10 -7.97
N GLN A 37 -0.26 17.90 -7.13
CA GLN A 37 0.95 17.47 -6.42
C GLN A 37 0.66 16.32 -5.45
N VAL A 38 -0.45 16.36 -4.72
CA VAL A 38 -0.87 15.29 -3.80
C VAL A 38 -1.09 13.99 -4.57
N VAL A 39 -1.84 14.01 -5.68
CA VAL A 39 -2.07 12.81 -6.50
C VAL A 39 -0.76 12.28 -7.11
N ASN A 40 0.10 13.17 -7.62
CA ASN A 40 1.41 12.74 -8.12
C ASN A 40 2.26 12.09 -7.01
N GLN A 41 2.23 12.64 -5.79
CA GLN A 41 2.96 12.05 -4.68
C GLN A 41 2.40 10.67 -4.30
N TYR A 42 1.07 10.53 -4.25
CA TYR A 42 0.40 9.27 -3.98
C TYR A 42 0.86 8.15 -4.93
N TYR A 43 0.78 8.40 -6.24
CA TYR A 43 1.19 7.39 -7.23
C TYR A 43 2.71 7.12 -7.23
N LYS A 44 3.53 8.11 -6.93
CA LYS A 44 4.99 7.92 -6.74
C LYS A 44 5.29 7.04 -5.54
N ASP A 45 4.58 7.23 -4.43
CA ASP A 45 4.76 6.42 -3.24
C ASP A 45 4.31 4.97 -3.50
N LEU A 46 3.20 4.75 -4.25
CA LEU A 46 2.81 3.41 -4.71
C LEU A 46 3.88 2.77 -5.62
N GLN A 47 4.41 3.51 -6.59
CA GLN A 47 5.50 3.01 -7.45
C GLN A 47 6.78 2.68 -6.67
N ALA A 48 7.04 3.38 -5.57
CA ALA A 48 8.12 3.06 -4.66
C ALA A 48 7.84 1.84 -3.78
N GLY A 49 6.57 1.39 -3.71
CA GLY A 49 6.11 0.32 -2.84
C GLY A 49 5.85 0.80 -1.40
N ASP A 50 5.74 2.11 -1.19
CA ASP A 50 5.55 2.71 0.14
C ASP A 50 4.08 3.10 0.35
N PHE A 51 3.24 2.10 0.61
CA PHE A 51 1.82 2.33 0.84
C PHE A 51 1.57 3.11 2.13
N THR A 52 2.35 2.86 3.17
CA THR A 52 2.23 3.60 4.44
C THR A 52 2.36 5.10 4.20
N LYS A 53 3.31 5.50 3.37
CA LYS A 53 3.50 6.90 3.02
C LYS A 53 2.37 7.42 2.12
N ALA A 54 1.92 6.63 1.15
CA ALA A 54 0.78 6.98 0.31
C ALA A 54 -0.50 7.22 1.15
N GLN A 55 -0.77 6.41 2.17
CA GLN A 55 -1.91 6.58 3.08
C GLN A 55 -1.87 7.88 3.88
N THR A 56 -0.71 8.49 4.10
CA THR A 56 -0.64 9.79 4.78
C THR A 56 -1.33 10.92 4.01
N LEU A 57 -1.60 10.69 2.72
CA LEU A 57 -2.28 11.63 1.83
C LEU A 57 -3.81 11.47 1.85
N TYR A 58 -4.35 10.48 2.55
CA TYR A 58 -5.77 10.22 2.71
C TYR A 58 -6.40 11.11 3.79
N THR A 59 -7.71 11.34 3.66
CA THR A 59 -8.53 11.79 4.80
C THR A 59 -8.76 10.61 5.75
N ASP A 60 -9.15 10.90 7.00
CA ASP A 60 -9.44 9.86 8.00
C ASP A 60 -10.64 8.97 7.58
N ASP A 61 -11.54 9.51 6.75
CA ASP A 61 -12.75 8.85 6.23
C ASP A 61 -12.65 8.53 4.73
N VAL A 62 -11.46 8.18 4.23
CA VAL A 62 -11.24 7.87 2.83
C VAL A 62 -12.10 6.71 2.32
N GLU A 63 -12.70 6.88 1.16
CA GLU A 63 -13.33 5.80 0.39
C GLU A 63 -12.32 5.25 -0.64
N ASP A 64 -11.63 4.18 -0.27
CA ASP A 64 -10.56 3.56 -1.07
C ASP A 64 -11.13 2.49 -2.01
N GLY A 65 -11.61 2.91 -3.17
CA GLY A 65 -12.21 2.02 -4.16
C GLY A 65 -11.23 1.14 -4.94
N ASN A 66 -9.92 1.34 -4.79
CA ASN A 66 -8.91 0.45 -5.38
C ASN A 66 -8.52 -0.71 -4.44
N GLY A 67 -9.06 -0.75 -3.22
CA GLY A 67 -8.93 -1.87 -2.29
C GLY A 67 -7.55 -2.02 -1.64
N LEU A 68 -6.61 -1.11 -1.89
CA LEU A 68 -5.24 -1.23 -1.36
C LEU A 68 -5.20 -1.15 0.17
N SER A 69 -6.09 -0.34 0.78
CA SER A 69 -6.22 -0.26 2.23
C SER A 69 -6.71 -1.57 2.84
N ALA A 70 -7.61 -2.30 2.15
CA ALA A 70 -8.10 -3.59 2.61
C ALA A 70 -6.99 -4.65 2.57
N ILE A 71 -6.17 -4.66 1.52
CA ILE A 71 -5.00 -5.55 1.42
C ILE A 71 -4.03 -5.26 2.57
N SER A 72 -3.69 -3.99 2.80
CA SER A 72 -2.80 -3.57 3.89
C SER A 72 -3.34 -3.96 5.26
N ALA A 73 -4.63 -3.74 5.51
CA ALA A 73 -5.27 -4.09 6.77
C ALA A 73 -5.29 -5.61 7.01
N SER A 74 -5.49 -6.42 5.95
CA SER A 74 -5.45 -7.88 6.05
C SER A 74 -4.07 -8.38 6.46
N ILE A 75 -3.01 -7.78 5.92
CA ILE A 75 -1.62 -8.13 6.25
C ILE A 75 -1.31 -7.73 7.71
N SER A 76 -1.63 -6.50 8.10
CA SER A 76 -1.43 -6.05 9.49
C SER A 76 -2.28 -6.86 10.49
N GLY A 77 -3.43 -7.39 10.05
CA GLY A 77 -4.27 -8.28 10.86
C GLY A 77 -3.62 -9.63 11.15
N LEU A 78 -2.76 -10.13 10.27
CA LEU A 78 -2.02 -11.37 10.50
C LEU A 78 -1.05 -11.27 11.69
N GLU A 79 -0.39 -10.14 11.87
CA GLU A 79 0.48 -9.89 13.02
C GLU A 79 -0.27 -10.01 14.35
N ASN A 80 -1.50 -9.47 14.38
CA ASN A 80 -2.34 -9.48 15.57
C ASN A 80 -3.02 -10.85 15.83
N SER A 81 -3.08 -11.73 14.82
CA SER A 81 -3.68 -13.07 14.97
C SER A 81 -2.80 -14.05 15.77
N PHE A 82 -1.50 -13.78 15.85
CA PHE A 82 -0.60 -14.47 16.74
C PHE A 82 -0.60 -13.73 18.08
N GLY A 83 -1.01 -14.35 19.18
CA GLY A 83 -0.99 -13.75 20.52
C GLY A 83 0.39 -13.13 20.83
N GLU A 84 0.41 -12.08 21.67
CA GLU A 84 1.62 -11.29 21.95
C GLU A 84 2.83 -12.13 22.37
N ASP A 85 2.61 -13.26 23.08
CA ASP A 85 3.65 -14.14 23.61
C ASP A 85 3.87 -15.42 22.77
N THR A 86 3.26 -15.52 21.57
CA THR A 86 3.27 -16.77 20.79
C THR A 86 4.52 -16.92 19.94
N LEU A 87 4.98 -15.82 19.33
CA LEU A 87 6.14 -15.78 18.45
C LEU A 87 7.30 -15.03 19.10
N SER A 88 8.52 -15.49 18.88
CA SER A 88 9.73 -14.75 19.25
C SER A 88 9.86 -13.46 18.42
N ASP A 89 10.62 -12.49 18.90
CA ASP A 89 10.87 -11.24 18.18
C ASP A 89 11.52 -11.48 16.81
N GLN A 90 12.35 -12.52 16.71
CA GLN A 90 12.98 -12.92 15.43
C GLN A 90 11.94 -13.43 14.44
N GLN A 91 11.00 -14.27 14.86
CA GLN A 91 9.92 -14.81 14.02
C GLN A 91 8.98 -13.68 13.56
N LYS A 92 8.57 -12.79 14.50
CA LYS A 92 7.76 -11.60 14.17
C LYS A 92 8.47 -10.73 13.12
N THR A 93 9.75 -10.43 13.31
CA THR A 93 10.54 -9.63 12.36
C THR A 93 10.56 -10.29 10.97
N THR A 94 10.81 -11.60 10.90
CA THR A 94 10.91 -12.33 9.65
C THR A 94 9.57 -12.35 8.88
N ILE A 95 8.45 -12.57 9.58
CA ILE A 95 7.11 -12.54 9.00
C ILE A 95 6.80 -11.12 8.48
N ASN A 96 7.07 -10.11 9.28
CA ASN A 96 6.80 -8.70 8.93
C ASN A 96 7.62 -8.23 7.73
N ASP A 97 8.90 -8.61 7.66
CA ASP A 97 9.75 -8.29 6.52
C ASP A 97 9.21 -8.93 5.23
N SER A 98 8.74 -10.18 5.32
CA SER A 98 8.15 -10.89 4.18
C SER A 98 6.81 -10.30 3.76
N ALA A 99 5.96 -9.95 4.70
CA ALA A 99 4.69 -9.27 4.46
C ALA A 99 4.89 -7.89 3.82
N ASN A 100 5.86 -7.13 4.32
CA ASN A 100 6.24 -5.83 3.75
C ASN A 100 6.81 -5.97 2.34
N ALA A 101 7.62 -6.98 2.07
CA ALA A 101 8.15 -7.27 0.74
C ALA A 101 7.02 -7.61 -0.24
N PHE A 102 6.03 -8.41 0.18
CA PHE A 102 4.82 -8.68 -0.60
C PHE A 102 4.05 -7.38 -0.90
N MET A 103 3.79 -6.54 0.11
CA MET A 103 3.12 -5.25 -0.09
C MET A 103 3.85 -4.36 -1.07
N GLN A 104 5.18 -4.26 -0.95
CA GLN A 104 5.99 -3.49 -1.90
C GLN A 104 5.84 -4.01 -3.33
N THR A 105 5.87 -5.33 -3.52
CA THR A 105 5.68 -5.98 -4.82
C THR A 105 4.30 -5.68 -5.38
N ALA A 106 3.25 -5.82 -4.56
CA ALA A 106 1.88 -5.53 -4.96
C ALA A 106 1.71 -4.07 -5.41
N MET A 107 2.21 -3.10 -4.64
CA MET A 107 2.11 -1.68 -4.99
C MET A 107 2.86 -1.33 -6.28
N LYS A 108 4.10 -1.81 -6.43
CA LYS A 108 4.91 -1.58 -7.63
C LYS A 108 4.30 -2.20 -8.89
N THR A 109 3.64 -3.34 -8.74
CA THR A 109 2.97 -4.03 -9.86
C THR A 109 1.62 -3.39 -10.17
N TYR A 110 0.91 -2.87 -9.16
CA TYR A 110 -0.34 -2.12 -9.33
C TYR A 110 -0.12 -0.83 -10.13
N VAL A 111 0.97 -0.10 -9.86
CA VAL A 111 1.27 1.17 -10.57
C VAL A 111 2.62 1.08 -11.27
N LYS A 112 2.68 0.43 -12.43
CA LYS A 112 3.88 0.45 -13.28
C LYS A 112 4.08 1.80 -13.96
N LYS A 113 2.97 2.44 -14.39
CA LYS A 113 2.95 3.78 -14.99
C LYS A 113 1.64 4.47 -14.64
N TYR A 114 1.66 5.79 -14.54
CA TYR A 114 0.45 6.59 -14.41
C TYR A 114 0.57 7.92 -15.16
N SER A 115 -0.56 8.53 -15.45
CA SER A 115 -0.65 9.89 -15.99
C SER A 115 -1.97 10.54 -15.58
N ILE A 116 -1.94 11.78 -15.14
CA ILE A 116 -3.15 12.57 -14.90
C ILE A 116 -3.65 13.05 -16.25
N VAL A 117 -4.88 12.69 -16.61
CA VAL A 117 -5.45 12.96 -17.93
C VAL A 117 -6.56 14.02 -17.90
N ARG A 118 -7.15 14.27 -16.72
CA ARG A 118 -8.20 15.26 -16.55
C ARG A 118 -8.23 15.81 -15.14
N THR A 119 -8.55 17.08 -14.99
CA THR A 119 -8.79 17.75 -13.71
C THR A 119 -10.09 18.52 -13.77
N GLU A 120 -10.95 18.38 -12.77
CA GLU A 120 -12.24 19.06 -12.65
C GLU A 120 -12.40 19.65 -11.25
N ILE A 121 -12.85 20.91 -11.20
CA ILE A 121 -13.27 21.55 -9.95
C ILE A 121 -14.77 21.38 -9.83
N LYS A 122 -15.24 20.83 -8.72
CA LYS A 122 -16.66 20.64 -8.45
C LYS A 122 -17.26 21.87 -7.75
N LYS A 123 -18.59 21.95 -7.73
CA LYS A 123 -19.35 23.07 -7.09
C LYS A 123 -19.07 23.18 -5.58
N ASP A 124 -18.78 22.08 -4.92
CA ASP A 124 -18.43 21.99 -3.50
C ASP A 124 -16.95 22.30 -3.24
N LYS A 125 -16.24 22.77 -4.25
CA LYS A 125 -14.80 23.07 -4.24
C LYS A 125 -13.88 21.85 -4.11
N SER A 126 -14.42 20.63 -4.13
CA SER A 126 -13.58 19.44 -4.29
C SER A 126 -12.95 19.42 -5.69
N ILE A 127 -11.78 18.77 -5.80
CA ILE A 127 -11.08 18.61 -7.07
C ILE A 127 -11.05 17.13 -7.42
N VAL A 128 -11.49 16.79 -8.62
CA VAL A 128 -11.45 15.42 -9.13
C VAL A 128 -10.39 15.33 -10.21
N LEU A 129 -9.39 14.47 -9.96
CA LEU A 129 -8.38 14.14 -10.96
C LEU A 129 -8.65 12.75 -11.52
N THR A 130 -8.71 12.66 -12.86
CA THR A 130 -8.74 11.36 -13.55
C THR A 130 -7.32 10.96 -13.90
N VAL A 131 -6.93 9.79 -13.46
CA VAL A 131 -5.59 9.24 -13.63
C VAL A 131 -5.69 7.95 -14.44
N LYS A 132 -4.96 7.86 -15.54
CA LYS A 132 -4.76 6.61 -16.27
C LYS A 132 -3.63 5.86 -15.62
N VAL A 133 -3.91 4.66 -15.13
CA VAL A 133 -2.95 3.77 -14.46
C VAL A 133 -2.69 2.57 -15.37
N LYS A 134 -1.45 2.12 -15.43
CA LYS A 134 -1.03 0.88 -16.08
C LYS A 134 -0.38 -0.02 -15.04
N GLY A 135 -1.02 -1.15 -14.75
CA GLY A 135 -0.60 -2.13 -13.76
C GLY A 135 -1.52 -3.34 -13.80
N PHE A 136 -1.65 -4.09 -12.71
CA PHE A 136 -2.66 -5.15 -12.65
C PHE A 136 -4.05 -4.55 -12.39
N ASP A 137 -5.09 -5.28 -12.79
CA ASP A 137 -6.47 -4.97 -12.42
C ASP A 137 -6.76 -5.58 -11.03
N VAL A 138 -7.43 -4.83 -10.16
CA VAL A 138 -7.80 -5.30 -8.81
C VAL A 138 -8.64 -6.57 -8.85
N ASN A 139 -9.48 -6.73 -9.90
CA ASN A 139 -10.24 -7.97 -10.07
C ASN A 139 -9.33 -9.17 -10.37
N ASP A 140 -8.24 -8.98 -11.15
CA ASP A 140 -7.28 -10.06 -11.41
C ASP A 140 -6.55 -10.46 -10.10
N PHE A 141 -6.24 -9.49 -9.25
CA PHE A 141 -5.68 -9.75 -7.93
C PHE A 141 -6.63 -10.56 -7.04
N GLN A 142 -7.92 -10.23 -7.04
CA GLN A 142 -8.94 -10.96 -6.28
C GLN A 142 -9.17 -12.38 -6.81
N ASN A 143 -8.84 -12.64 -8.07
CA ASN A 143 -8.98 -13.94 -8.73
C ASN A 143 -7.69 -14.77 -8.71
N ILE A 144 -6.65 -14.36 -7.96
CA ILE A 144 -5.48 -15.19 -7.72
C ILE A 144 -5.94 -16.52 -7.08
N ASP A 145 -5.51 -17.64 -7.66
CA ASP A 145 -5.84 -18.96 -7.14
C ASP A 145 -5.06 -19.24 -5.84
N THR A 146 -5.67 -18.86 -4.73
CA THR A 146 -5.09 -19.04 -3.40
C THR A 146 -4.89 -20.52 -3.06
N ASN A 147 -5.80 -21.41 -3.54
CA ASN A 147 -5.67 -22.84 -3.30
C ASN A 147 -4.43 -23.41 -4.03
N ALA A 148 -4.16 -22.95 -5.26
CA ALA A 148 -2.95 -23.36 -5.98
C ALA A 148 -1.69 -22.92 -5.23
N ILE A 149 -1.68 -21.71 -4.65
CA ILE A 149 -0.56 -21.20 -3.84
C ILE A 149 -0.39 -22.05 -2.58
N GLU A 150 -1.45 -22.25 -1.81
CA GLU A 150 -1.43 -23.08 -0.61
C GLU A 150 -0.95 -24.50 -0.90
N ASN A 151 -1.48 -25.14 -1.95
CA ASN A 151 -1.08 -26.49 -2.38
C ASN A 151 0.38 -26.55 -2.86
N SER A 152 0.97 -25.45 -3.27
CA SER A 152 2.39 -25.39 -3.65
C SER A 152 3.33 -25.29 -2.45
N VAL A 153 2.84 -24.72 -1.34
CA VAL A 153 3.64 -24.44 -0.13
C VAL A 153 3.43 -25.49 0.95
N ALA A 154 2.17 -25.85 1.26
CA ALA A 154 1.81 -26.72 2.38
C ALA A 154 2.54 -28.07 2.41
N PRO A 155 2.70 -28.81 1.28
CA PRO A 155 3.36 -30.13 1.31
C PRO A 155 4.80 -30.09 1.81
N LYS A 156 5.49 -28.96 1.64
CA LYS A 156 6.88 -28.75 2.12
C LYS A 156 6.94 -28.85 3.66
N TYR A 157 5.85 -28.54 4.33
CA TYR A 157 5.80 -28.42 5.80
C TYR A 157 5.04 -29.54 6.49
N GLU A 158 4.22 -30.35 5.76
CA GLU A 158 3.42 -31.42 6.33
C GLU A 158 4.24 -32.44 7.12
N GLU A 159 5.36 -32.92 6.56
CA GLU A 159 6.23 -33.89 7.25
C GLU A 159 6.88 -33.27 8.50
N GLN A 160 7.30 -32.00 8.39
CA GLN A 160 7.91 -31.29 9.53
C GLN A 160 6.91 -31.09 10.66
N LEU A 161 5.66 -30.71 10.35
CA LEU A 161 4.60 -30.53 11.33
C LEU A 161 4.23 -31.85 12.03
N ASN A 162 4.27 -32.98 11.32
CA ASN A 162 4.01 -34.30 11.90
C ASN A 162 5.13 -34.76 12.87
N GLN A 163 6.31 -34.20 12.77
CA GLN A 163 7.48 -34.54 13.61
C GLN A 163 7.71 -33.55 14.76
N VAL A 164 6.83 -32.55 14.93
CA VAL A 164 6.94 -31.54 15.98
C VAL A 164 6.88 -32.17 17.36
N THR A 165 7.86 -31.84 18.18
CA THR A 165 7.96 -32.30 19.58
C THR A 165 7.85 -31.16 20.59
N SER A 166 7.91 -29.91 20.15
CA SER A 166 7.78 -28.72 21.00
C SER A 166 7.00 -27.61 20.31
N GLN A 167 6.40 -26.73 21.12
CA GLN A 167 5.67 -25.57 20.65
C GLN A 167 6.58 -24.61 19.88
N GLU A 168 7.81 -24.43 20.31
CA GLU A 168 8.81 -23.57 19.64
C GLU A 168 9.09 -24.06 18.21
N GLN A 169 9.30 -25.38 18.02
CA GLN A 169 9.46 -25.98 16.70
C GLN A 169 8.22 -25.75 15.80
N ALA A 170 7.02 -25.86 16.38
CA ALA A 170 5.78 -25.58 15.64
C ALA A 170 5.76 -24.14 15.11
N TYR A 171 6.14 -23.18 15.95
CA TYR A 171 6.16 -21.77 15.56
C TYR A 171 7.25 -21.43 14.53
N ASP A 172 8.42 -22.08 14.61
CA ASP A 172 9.46 -21.94 13.59
C ASP A 172 8.95 -22.42 12.23
N ILE A 173 8.29 -23.58 12.19
CA ILE A 173 7.72 -24.14 10.96
C ILE A 173 6.63 -23.22 10.40
N LEU A 174 5.71 -22.75 11.24
CA LEU A 174 4.65 -21.82 10.84
C LEU A 174 5.20 -20.49 10.32
N SER A 175 6.21 -19.95 10.96
CA SER A 175 6.89 -18.72 10.51
C SER A 175 7.49 -18.90 9.12
N ASN A 176 8.22 -19.98 8.91
CA ASN A 176 8.81 -20.30 7.60
C ASN A 176 7.75 -20.54 6.52
N MET A 177 6.65 -21.20 6.87
CA MET A 177 5.53 -21.42 5.96
C MET A 177 4.88 -20.10 5.53
N LEU A 178 4.69 -19.14 6.46
CA LEU A 178 4.17 -17.81 6.13
C LEU A 178 5.10 -17.03 5.21
N VAL A 179 6.41 -17.10 5.45
CA VAL A 179 7.42 -16.48 4.55
C VAL A 179 7.32 -17.04 3.13
N ASP A 180 7.22 -18.36 3.00
CA ASP A 180 7.07 -19.00 1.70
C ASP A 180 5.74 -18.66 1.02
N LEU A 181 4.65 -18.54 1.81
CA LEU A 181 3.36 -18.08 1.29
C LEU A 181 3.44 -16.64 0.76
N PHE A 182 4.01 -15.70 1.51
CA PHE A 182 4.19 -14.32 1.02
C PHE A 182 5.07 -14.27 -0.24
N SER A 183 6.09 -15.11 -0.31
CA SER A 183 6.93 -15.23 -1.51
C SER A 183 6.13 -15.75 -2.71
N ALA A 184 5.32 -16.79 -2.51
CA ALA A 184 4.46 -17.34 -3.56
C ALA A 184 3.38 -16.35 -4.02
N TYR A 185 2.76 -15.61 -3.09
CA TYR A 185 1.83 -14.52 -3.42
C TYR A 185 2.52 -13.39 -4.19
N SER A 186 3.75 -13.02 -3.82
CA SER A 186 4.53 -12.03 -4.55
C SER A 186 4.75 -12.44 -6.01
N GLN A 187 5.14 -13.69 -6.24
CA GLN A 187 5.31 -14.24 -7.58
C GLN A 187 3.99 -14.26 -8.37
N ALA A 188 2.88 -14.63 -7.72
CA ALA A 188 1.56 -14.60 -8.36
C ALA A 188 1.17 -13.19 -8.81
N VAL A 189 1.42 -12.18 -7.97
CA VAL A 189 1.15 -10.76 -8.28
C VAL A 189 2.06 -10.26 -9.42
N GLU A 190 3.33 -10.60 -9.41
CA GLU A 190 4.27 -10.22 -10.48
C GLU A 190 3.87 -10.78 -11.85
N ASN A 191 3.23 -11.95 -11.85
CA ASN A 191 2.74 -12.64 -13.05
C ASN A 191 1.37 -12.15 -13.54
N LEU A 192 0.69 -11.26 -12.82
CA LEU A 192 -0.57 -10.69 -13.28
C LEU A 192 -0.39 -9.85 -14.54
N ASP A 193 -1.36 -9.95 -15.42
CA ASP A 193 -1.38 -9.17 -16.66
C ASP A 193 -1.38 -7.67 -16.38
N THR A 194 -0.56 -6.95 -17.14
CA THR A 194 -0.53 -5.50 -17.06
C THR A 194 -1.63 -4.91 -17.94
N LYS A 195 -2.65 -4.33 -17.32
CA LYS A 195 -3.79 -3.68 -17.97
C LYS A 195 -3.79 -2.16 -17.73
N ALA A 196 -4.57 -1.43 -18.50
CA ALA A 196 -4.81 -0.02 -18.26
C ALA A 196 -6.22 0.16 -17.68
N HIS A 197 -6.31 0.94 -16.61
CA HIS A 197 -7.58 1.37 -16.02
C HIS A 197 -7.53 2.87 -15.71
N ALA A 198 -8.66 3.47 -15.42
CA ALA A 198 -8.73 4.85 -14.96
C ALA A 198 -9.13 4.87 -13.49
N GLU A 199 -8.53 5.77 -12.73
CA GLU A 199 -8.93 6.09 -11.37
C GLU A 199 -9.37 7.54 -11.28
N GLN A 200 -10.45 7.79 -10.55
CA GLN A 200 -10.85 9.14 -10.18
C GLN A 200 -10.50 9.38 -8.72
N CYS A 201 -9.54 10.27 -8.50
CA CYS A 201 -9.17 10.73 -7.17
C CYS A 201 -9.94 12.01 -6.85
N THR A 202 -10.83 11.96 -5.86
CA THR A 202 -11.51 13.15 -5.34
C THR A 202 -10.73 13.68 -4.15
N LEU A 203 -10.31 14.94 -4.24
CA LEU A 203 -9.57 15.63 -3.19
C LEU A 203 -10.43 16.71 -2.54
N VAL A 204 -10.25 16.86 -1.24
CA VAL A 204 -10.86 17.91 -0.43
C VAL A 204 -9.77 18.63 0.36
N GLN A 205 -10.06 19.87 0.73
CA GLN A 205 -9.18 20.63 1.60
C GLN A 205 -9.52 20.30 3.06
N GLN A 206 -8.52 19.80 3.81
CA GLN A 206 -8.61 19.54 5.24
C GLN A 206 -7.61 20.44 5.97
N GLY A 207 -8.09 21.48 6.63
CA GLY A 207 -7.24 22.57 7.10
C GLY A 207 -6.57 23.30 5.93
N ASN A 208 -5.24 23.33 5.93
CA ASN A 208 -4.44 23.96 4.87
C ASN A 208 -3.86 22.95 3.86
N GLN A 209 -4.29 21.70 3.90
CA GLN A 209 -3.74 20.63 3.05
C GLN A 209 -4.83 19.99 2.19
N TRP A 210 -4.47 19.67 0.95
CA TRP A 210 -5.29 18.82 0.11
C TRP A 210 -5.07 17.35 0.51
N LYS A 211 -6.18 16.58 0.59
CA LYS A 211 -6.21 15.18 0.96
C LYS A 211 -7.11 14.40 0.02
N ILE A 212 -6.77 13.16 -0.26
CA ILE A 212 -7.58 12.25 -1.06
C ILE A 212 -8.71 11.72 -0.17
N LYS A 213 -9.95 12.05 -0.54
CA LYS A 213 -11.16 11.61 0.15
C LYS A 213 -11.77 10.36 -0.48
N LYS A 214 -11.60 10.20 -1.80
CA LYS A 214 -12.21 9.09 -2.52
C LYS A 214 -11.39 8.70 -3.72
N ILE A 215 -11.25 7.39 -3.94
CA ILE A 215 -10.72 6.80 -5.17
C ILE A 215 -11.80 5.90 -5.75
N VAL A 216 -12.07 6.05 -7.05
CA VAL A 216 -13.01 5.20 -7.80
C VAL A 216 -12.28 4.62 -8.99
N VAL A 217 -12.20 3.31 -9.07
CA VAL A 217 -11.62 2.60 -10.22
C VAL A 217 -12.67 2.48 -11.32
N GLN A 218 -12.31 2.84 -12.53
CA GLN A 218 -13.14 2.72 -13.72
C GLN A 218 -12.42 1.84 -14.75
N GLN A 219 -13.11 0.83 -15.24
CA GLN A 219 -12.59 0.08 -16.38
C GLN A 219 -12.62 0.96 -17.63
N ILE A 220 -11.50 1.07 -18.31
CA ILE A 220 -11.46 1.69 -19.63
C ILE A 220 -12.09 0.67 -20.58
N LYS A 221 -13.30 0.94 -21.08
CA LYS A 221 -13.82 0.17 -22.21
C LYS A 221 -12.91 0.45 -23.41
N ASP A 222 -12.34 -0.60 -23.99
CA ASP A 222 -11.46 -0.54 -25.17
C ASP A 222 -12.22 -0.05 -26.43
N THR A 223 -12.77 1.16 -26.37
CA THR A 223 -13.51 1.77 -27.50
C THR A 223 -12.77 2.94 -28.14
N GLU A 224 -11.50 3.19 -27.79
CA GLU A 224 -10.67 4.22 -28.42
C GLU A 224 -9.31 3.66 -28.88
N SER A 225 -9.37 2.65 -29.77
CA SER A 225 -8.27 2.33 -30.69
C SER A 225 -8.76 2.57 -32.12
N ALA A 226 -8.80 3.80 -32.53
CA ALA A 226 -8.92 4.17 -33.96
C ALA A 226 -8.00 5.38 -34.20
#